data_a24bfb5ab94f01a3375fe61d4d40a90a
#
_entry.id   a24bfb5ab94f01a3375fe61d4d40a90a
#
_cell.length_a   1.000
_cell.length_b   1.000
_cell.length_c   1.000
_cell.angle_alpha   90.00
_cell.angle_beta   90.00
_cell.angle_gamma   90.00
#
_symmetry.space_group_name_H-M   'P 1'
#
loop_
_entity.id
_entity.type
_entity.pdbx_description
1 polymer ?
#
loop_
_entity_poly.entity_id
_entity_poly.type
_entity_poly.pdbx_seq_one_letter_code
_entity_poly.pdbx_strand_id
1 'polypeptide(L)'
;MLTPSLVDAKSLGRVAVLFGGTSAEREVSLMSGTGVLQALLSQGVDAFKFDPAERPLQELKAEGVSRCFIALHGRGGEDGTVQGALELLGIPYTGSGVMASSIAMDKVMTKRIWRFEGLPTPDWRIVANAHECEQALVALGAPMIVKPAREGSSIGLTKVTDPAQCAQAYAAAAKHDPEVLCEQFIEGEETTCPILFVDGQPRALPVIRIVAPGGNYDYQNKYFTDDVKYLCPSQLDAAEEAEIQREVVRAFKTLGCRGWARADVMIRHTDRQPFLLEINTSPGMTGHSLVPMSAKVAGLSYEQLCVHLLASASLDKQA
;
A
#
# COMPACT_ATOMS: atom_id res chain seq x y z
N MET A 1 9.22 -4.18 -21.20
CA MET A 1 8.39 -5.30 -20.73
C MET A 1 9.18 -6.11 -19.73
N LEU A 2 8.54 -6.54 -18.65
CA LEU A 2 9.15 -7.44 -17.69
C LEU A 2 9.12 -8.86 -18.26
N THR A 3 10.21 -9.58 -18.11
CA THR A 3 10.25 -11.01 -18.46
C THR A 3 9.99 -11.79 -17.17
N PRO A 4 8.95 -12.63 -17.10
CA PRO A 4 8.71 -13.45 -15.91
C PRO A 4 9.89 -14.39 -15.68
N SER A 5 10.39 -14.43 -14.43
CA SER A 5 11.31 -15.49 -14.05
C SER A 5 10.55 -16.83 -14.12
N LEU A 6 11.08 -17.80 -14.85
CA LEU A 6 10.56 -19.16 -14.85
C LEU A 6 10.94 -19.80 -13.51
N VAL A 7 10.07 -19.67 -12.52
CA VAL A 7 10.24 -20.31 -11.22
C VAL A 7 9.53 -21.65 -11.25
N ASP A 8 10.26 -22.73 -10.93
CA ASP A 8 9.63 -24.04 -10.74
C ASP A 8 8.72 -23.98 -9.51
N ALA A 9 7.41 -24.18 -9.71
CA ALA A 9 6.42 -24.18 -8.64
C ALA A 9 6.76 -25.16 -7.50
N LYS A 10 7.39 -26.30 -7.81
CA LYS A 10 7.80 -27.30 -6.81
C LYS A 10 8.92 -26.77 -5.91
N SER A 11 9.76 -25.86 -6.39
CA SER A 11 10.84 -25.27 -5.60
C SER A 11 10.34 -24.31 -4.52
N LEU A 12 9.06 -23.89 -4.60
CA LEU A 12 8.44 -22.97 -3.65
C LEU A 12 8.02 -23.67 -2.34
N GLY A 13 7.93 -25.01 -2.34
CA GLY A 13 7.50 -25.80 -1.19
C GLY A 13 6.04 -25.59 -0.83
N ARG A 14 5.66 -25.94 0.41
CA ARG A 14 4.29 -25.75 0.90
C ARG A 14 4.06 -24.29 1.32
N VAL A 15 3.01 -23.67 0.77
CA VAL A 15 2.75 -22.23 0.86
C VAL A 15 1.46 -21.94 1.61
N ALA A 16 1.53 -21.12 2.65
CA ALA A 16 0.33 -20.57 3.27
C ALA A 16 0.03 -19.19 2.67
N VAL A 17 -1.18 -19.01 2.14
CA VAL A 17 -1.69 -17.68 1.75
C VAL A 17 -2.43 -17.11 2.96
N LEU A 18 -1.86 -16.08 3.58
CA LEU A 18 -2.41 -15.43 4.77
C LEU A 18 -3.43 -14.37 4.35
N PHE A 19 -4.71 -14.58 4.65
CA PHE A 19 -5.78 -13.63 4.33
C PHE A 19 -6.98 -13.77 5.28
N GLY A 20 -7.83 -12.74 5.33
CA GLY A 20 -8.86 -12.55 6.31
C GLY A 20 -8.38 -11.61 7.42
N GLY A 21 -7.95 -12.13 8.56
CA GLY A 21 -7.49 -11.34 9.70
C GLY A 21 -8.63 -10.59 10.39
N THR A 22 -8.28 -9.63 11.26
CA THR A 22 -9.25 -8.91 12.11
C THR A 22 -9.36 -7.42 11.83
N SER A 23 -8.67 -6.91 10.79
CA SER A 23 -8.71 -5.49 10.43
C SER A 23 -10.04 -5.06 9.84
N ALA A 24 -10.26 -3.75 9.75
CA ALA A 24 -11.41 -3.17 9.04
C ALA A 24 -11.44 -3.52 7.54
N GLU A 25 -10.30 -3.96 6.98
CA GLU A 25 -10.15 -4.34 5.57
C GLU A 25 -10.28 -5.86 5.31
N ARG A 26 -10.87 -6.62 6.28
CA ARG A 26 -11.04 -8.08 6.19
C ARG A 26 -11.67 -8.54 4.87
N GLU A 27 -12.75 -7.88 4.43
CA GLU A 27 -13.45 -8.21 3.19
C GLU A 27 -12.53 -8.14 1.95
N VAL A 28 -11.74 -7.06 1.86
CA VAL A 28 -10.75 -6.87 0.78
C VAL A 28 -9.66 -7.94 0.85
N SER A 29 -9.23 -8.30 2.07
CA SER A 29 -8.25 -9.36 2.29
C SER A 29 -8.77 -10.73 1.85
N LEU A 30 -10.04 -11.04 2.13
CA LEU A 30 -10.68 -12.28 1.69
C LEU A 30 -10.74 -12.37 0.15
N MET A 31 -11.09 -11.28 -0.52
CA MET A 31 -11.10 -11.22 -1.98
C MET A 31 -9.70 -11.37 -2.58
N SER A 32 -8.73 -10.60 -2.08
CA SER A 32 -7.33 -10.64 -2.53
C SER A 32 -6.72 -12.04 -2.34
N GLY A 33 -6.84 -12.58 -1.13
CA GLY A 33 -6.26 -13.87 -0.80
C GLY A 33 -6.88 -15.03 -1.56
N THR A 34 -8.18 -14.98 -1.83
CA THR A 34 -8.85 -16.00 -2.66
C THR A 34 -8.30 -15.97 -4.09
N GLY A 35 -8.15 -14.77 -4.69
CA GLY A 35 -7.58 -14.64 -6.02
C GLY A 35 -6.14 -15.13 -6.09
N VAL A 36 -5.30 -14.74 -5.12
CA VAL A 36 -3.91 -15.20 -5.03
C VAL A 36 -3.82 -16.71 -4.88
N LEU A 37 -4.63 -17.31 -3.98
CA LEU A 37 -4.65 -18.76 -3.77
C LEU A 37 -4.99 -19.50 -5.07
N GLN A 38 -6.05 -19.09 -5.76
CA GLN A 38 -6.44 -19.68 -7.04
C GLN A 38 -5.34 -19.56 -8.10
N ALA A 39 -4.71 -18.38 -8.20
CA ALA A 39 -3.60 -18.15 -9.12
C ALA A 39 -2.42 -19.08 -8.83
N LEU A 40 -1.99 -19.20 -7.58
CA LEU A 40 -0.89 -20.08 -7.20
C LEU A 40 -1.20 -21.56 -7.46
N LEU A 41 -2.40 -22.01 -7.12
CA LEU A 41 -2.87 -23.38 -7.41
C LEU A 41 -2.87 -23.68 -8.91
N SER A 42 -3.32 -22.73 -9.75
CA SER A 42 -3.35 -22.87 -11.21
C SER A 42 -1.94 -23.04 -11.81
N GLN A 43 -0.92 -22.53 -11.13
CA GLN A 43 0.49 -22.65 -11.50
C GLN A 43 1.19 -23.89 -10.87
N GLY A 44 0.41 -24.74 -10.19
CA GLY A 44 0.93 -25.99 -9.60
C GLY A 44 1.68 -25.79 -8.28
N VAL A 45 1.53 -24.65 -7.62
CA VAL A 45 2.08 -24.40 -6.29
C VAL A 45 1.24 -25.15 -5.24
N ASP A 46 1.86 -25.84 -4.28
CA ASP A 46 1.19 -26.43 -3.12
C ASP A 46 0.80 -25.31 -2.14
N ALA A 47 -0.33 -24.68 -2.39
CA ALA A 47 -0.80 -23.52 -1.63
C ALA A 47 -2.14 -23.81 -0.92
N PHE A 48 -2.32 -23.23 0.27
CA PHE A 48 -3.56 -23.35 1.02
C PHE A 48 -3.93 -22.05 1.76
N LYS A 49 -5.22 -21.90 2.08
CA LYS A 49 -5.73 -20.78 2.88
C LYS A 49 -5.27 -20.88 4.33
N PHE A 50 -4.83 -19.74 4.88
CA PHE A 50 -4.60 -19.59 6.31
C PHE A 50 -5.16 -18.24 6.79
N ASP A 51 -6.16 -18.28 7.67
CA ASP A 51 -6.75 -17.08 8.26
C ASP A 51 -6.28 -16.95 9.73
N PRO A 52 -5.43 -15.94 10.04
CA PRO A 52 -4.93 -15.76 11.40
C PRO A 52 -5.99 -15.33 12.43
N ALA A 53 -7.19 -14.95 11.98
CA ALA A 53 -8.33 -14.73 12.88
C ALA A 53 -8.96 -16.04 13.35
N GLU A 54 -8.79 -17.13 12.60
CA GLU A 54 -9.37 -18.46 12.86
C GLU A 54 -8.34 -19.43 13.45
N ARG A 55 -7.02 -19.20 13.16
CA ARG A 55 -5.96 -20.15 13.46
C ARG A 55 -4.69 -19.41 13.98
N PRO A 56 -4.04 -19.92 15.05
CA PRO A 56 -2.82 -19.31 15.56
C PRO A 56 -1.64 -19.54 14.60
N LEU A 57 -0.81 -18.51 14.37
CA LEU A 57 0.32 -18.54 13.43
C LEU A 57 1.35 -19.63 13.71
N GLN A 58 1.44 -20.12 14.97
CA GLN A 58 2.33 -21.23 15.37
C GLN A 58 2.04 -22.52 14.60
N GLU A 59 0.80 -22.72 14.14
CA GLU A 59 0.42 -23.90 13.37
C GLU A 59 1.13 -23.98 12.01
N LEU A 60 1.53 -22.84 11.43
CA LEU A 60 2.27 -22.79 10.16
C LEU A 60 3.54 -23.67 10.20
N LYS A 61 4.26 -23.63 11.32
CA LYS A 61 5.47 -24.43 11.49
C LYS A 61 5.17 -25.93 11.63
N ALA A 62 4.11 -26.26 12.36
CA ALA A 62 3.67 -27.64 12.53
C ALA A 62 3.19 -28.26 11.20
N GLU A 63 2.64 -27.46 10.31
CA GLU A 63 2.19 -27.86 8.98
C GLU A 63 3.32 -27.91 7.92
N GLY A 64 4.55 -27.60 8.30
CA GLY A 64 5.70 -27.65 7.39
C GLY A 64 5.67 -26.55 6.32
N VAL A 65 5.10 -25.39 6.63
CA VAL A 65 5.04 -24.26 5.71
C VAL A 65 6.45 -23.75 5.39
N SER A 66 6.77 -23.68 4.12
CA SER A 66 8.06 -23.24 3.61
C SER A 66 8.13 -21.72 3.43
N ARG A 67 7.00 -21.09 3.09
CA ARG A 67 6.87 -19.63 2.94
C ARG A 67 5.42 -19.19 3.00
N CYS A 68 5.21 -17.90 3.27
CA CYS A 68 3.89 -17.29 3.32
C CYS A 68 3.73 -16.24 2.22
N PHE A 69 2.55 -16.22 1.60
CA PHE A 69 2.09 -15.07 0.83
C PHE A 69 1.19 -14.22 1.74
N ILE A 70 1.58 -12.97 2.03
CA ILE A 70 0.76 -12.07 2.83
C ILE A 70 -0.21 -11.34 1.90
N ALA A 71 -1.50 -11.61 2.08
CA ALA A 71 -2.62 -10.92 1.44
C ALA A 71 -3.58 -10.33 2.51
N LEU A 72 -3.05 -10.11 3.71
CA LEU A 72 -3.68 -9.35 4.77
C LEU A 72 -3.54 -7.86 4.51
N HIS A 73 -4.54 -7.07 4.88
CA HIS A 73 -4.55 -5.63 4.72
C HIS A 73 -4.80 -4.93 6.06
N GLY A 74 -4.31 -3.68 6.20
CA GLY A 74 -4.47 -2.89 7.40
C GLY A 74 -3.72 -3.44 8.61
N ARG A 75 -4.22 -3.12 9.81
CA ARG A 75 -3.59 -3.50 11.08
C ARG A 75 -3.46 -5.02 11.22
N GLY A 76 -2.32 -5.47 11.71
CA GLY A 76 -1.97 -6.89 11.83
C GLY A 76 -1.53 -7.54 10.51
N GLY A 77 -1.70 -6.88 9.37
CA GLY A 77 -1.30 -7.37 8.04
C GLY A 77 -0.13 -6.62 7.43
N GLU A 78 -0.14 -5.28 7.52
CA GLU A 78 0.88 -4.42 6.90
C GLU A 78 1.61 -3.49 7.88
N ASP A 79 1.44 -3.68 9.19
CA ASP A 79 2.02 -2.87 10.25
C ASP A 79 3.29 -3.47 10.90
N GLY A 80 3.81 -4.57 10.36
CA GLY A 80 4.97 -5.28 10.91
C GLY A 80 4.62 -6.40 11.89
N THR A 81 3.37 -6.50 12.35
CA THR A 81 2.96 -7.48 13.38
C THR A 81 3.05 -8.92 12.88
N VAL A 82 2.40 -9.24 11.75
CA VAL A 82 2.48 -10.59 11.16
C VAL A 82 3.88 -10.89 10.65
N GLN A 83 4.58 -9.89 10.11
CA GLN A 83 5.96 -10.00 9.66
C GLN A 83 6.87 -10.41 10.81
N GLY A 84 6.75 -9.76 11.98
CA GLY A 84 7.51 -10.09 13.18
C GLY A 84 7.23 -11.51 13.70
N ALA A 85 5.98 -11.96 13.65
CA ALA A 85 5.65 -13.33 14.00
C ALA A 85 6.29 -14.34 13.04
N LEU A 86 6.30 -14.08 11.73
CA LEU A 86 6.91 -14.94 10.72
C LEU A 86 8.45 -14.95 10.84
N GLU A 87 9.09 -13.81 11.20
CA GLU A 87 10.52 -13.75 11.52
C GLU A 87 10.87 -14.67 12.69
N LEU A 88 10.10 -14.65 13.79
CA LEU A 88 10.31 -15.51 14.94
C LEU A 88 10.08 -16.99 14.61
N LEU A 89 9.17 -17.32 13.71
CA LEU A 89 8.92 -18.67 13.23
C LEU A 89 9.97 -19.13 12.22
N GLY A 90 10.78 -18.23 11.65
CA GLY A 90 11.75 -18.51 10.60
C GLY A 90 11.09 -18.87 9.27
N ILE A 91 9.89 -18.35 8.98
CA ILE A 91 9.15 -18.64 7.75
C ILE A 91 9.25 -17.43 6.83
N PRO A 92 9.90 -17.53 5.66
CA PRO A 92 9.97 -16.47 4.66
C PRO A 92 8.57 -16.01 4.20
N TYR A 93 8.45 -14.72 3.90
CA TYR A 93 7.17 -14.11 3.49
C TYR A 93 7.33 -13.07 2.39
N THR A 94 6.24 -12.81 1.66
CA THR A 94 6.19 -11.80 0.61
C THR A 94 6.12 -10.39 1.18
N GLY A 95 6.72 -9.42 0.48
CA GLY A 95 6.63 -8.01 0.84
C GLY A 95 7.71 -7.53 1.81
N SER A 96 7.49 -6.35 2.36
CA SER A 96 8.44 -5.65 3.23
C SER A 96 8.58 -6.30 4.60
N GLY A 97 9.73 -6.11 5.23
CA GLY A 97 10.03 -6.60 6.56
C GLY A 97 9.36 -5.80 7.67
N VAL A 98 9.69 -6.14 8.92
CA VAL A 98 9.04 -5.59 10.12
C VAL A 98 9.15 -4.07 10.17
N MET A 99 10.37 -3.53 10.09
CA MET A 99 10.62 -2.10 10.24
C MET A 99 9.96 -1.30 9.12
N ALA A 100 10.14 -1.71 7.86
CA ALA A 100 9.60 -0.99 6.72
C ALA A 100 8.06 -1.01 6.72
N SER A 101 7.43 -2.14 7.05
CA SER A 101 5.97 -2.24 7.18
C SER A 101 5.43 -1.34 8.30
N SER A 102 6.07 -1.35 9.47
CA SER A 102 5.66 -0.49 10.60
C SER A 102 5.77 1.00 10.28
N ILE A 103 6.85 1.42 9.61
CA ILE A 103 7.05 2.81 9.20
C ILE A 103 6.04 3.19 8.12
N ALA A 104 5.86 2.36 7.10
CA ALA A 104 4.96 2.63 5.98
C ALA A 104 3.49 2.78 6.44
N MET A 105 3.07 2.01 7.44
CA MET A 105 1.74 2.13 8.05
C MET A 105 1.55 3.45 8.78
N ASP A 106 2.61 4.01 9.37
CA ASP A 106 2.57 5.29 10.09
C ASP A 106 2.91 6.45 9.14
N LYS A 107 1.86 7.17 8.68
CA LYS A 107 2.00 8.28 7.73
C LYS A 107 2.88 9.41 8.27
N VAL A 108 2.88 9.62 9.59
CA VAL A 108 3.70 10.66 10.23
C VAL A 108 5.18 10.29 10.19
N MET A 109 5.52 9.06 10.55
CA MET A 109 6.90 8.58 10.49
C MET A 109 7.41 8.50 9.05
N THR A 110 6.59 7.99 8.12
CA THR A 110 6.90 7.97 6.69
C THR A 110 7.23 9.37 6.18
N LYS A 111 6.37 10.37 6.46
CA LYS A 111 6.57 11.75 6.01
C LYS A 111 7.82 12.41 6.65
N ARG A 112 8.09 12.14 7.92
CA ARG A 112 9.31 12.63 8.59
C ARG A 112 10.57 12.13 7.90
N ILE A 113 10.64 10.83 7.59
CA ILE A 113 11.76 10.21 6.91
C ILE A 113 11.89 10.76 5.48
N TRP A 114 10.80 10.77 4.72
CA TRP A 114 10.80 11.31 3.36
C TRP A 114 11.24 12.78 3.32
N ARG A 115 10.74 13.61 4.25
CA ARG A 115 11.12 15.02 4.34
C ARG A 115 12.62 15.17 4.65
N PHE A 116 13.15 14.38 5.58
CA PHE A 116 14.57 14.38 5.93
C PHE A 116 15.45 14.01 4.74
N GLU A 117 15.04 13.06 3.93
CA GLU A 117 15.73 12.59 2.72
C GLU A 117 15.44 13.45 1.47
N GLY A 118 14.73 14.57 1.62
CA GLY A 118 14.42 15.49 0.52
C GLY A 118 13.45 14.92 -0.52
N LEU A 119 12.57 14.00 -0.13
CA LEU A 119 11.48 13.49 -0.97
C LEU A 119 10.26 14.43 -0.89
N PRO A 120 9.59 14.70 -2.02
CA PRO A 120 8.43 15.58 -2.04
C PRO A 120 7.21 14.91 -1.38
N THR A 121 6.74 15.48 -0.30
CA THR A 121 5.50 15.07 0.40
C THR A 121 4.77 16.33 0.88
N PRO A 122 3.42 16.38 0.88
CA PRO A 122 2.69 17.56 1.35
C PRO A 122 3.08 17.97 2.76
N ASP A 123 3.03 19.25 3.07
CA ASP A 123 3.23 19.74 4.44
C ASP A 123 2.16 19.21 5.38
N TRP A 124 2.50 19.01 6.64
CA TRP A 124 1.57 18.45 7.62
C TRP A 124 1.79 18.97 9.04
N ARG A 125 0.78 18.78 9.88
CA ARG A 125 0.80 18.98 11.33
C ARG A 125 0.08 17.85 12.03
N ILE A 126 0.56 17.48 13.21
CA ILE A 126 -0.13 16.58 14.13
C ILE A 126 -0.91 17.47 15.08
N VAL A 127 -2.16 17.09 15.35
CA VAL A 127 -3.06 17.88 16.21
C VAL A 127 -3.70 16.99 17.27
N ALA A 128 -3.83 17.54 18.47
CA ALA A 128 -4.38 16.85 19.63
C ALA A 128 -5.85 17.23 19.95
N ASN A 129 -6.40 18.25 19.29
CA ASN A 129 -7.75 18.74 19.51
C ASN A 129 -8.24 19.61 18.35
N ALA A 130 -9.54 20.00 18.39
CA ALA A 130 -10.16 20.80 17.36
C ALA A 130 -9.53 22.19 17.19
N HIS A 131 -9.10 22.83 18.27
CA HIS A 131 -8.46 24.14 18.18
C HIS A 131 -7.11 24.08 17.46
N GLU A 132 -6.30 23.05 17.72
CA GLU A 132 -5.05 22.84 16.97
C GLU A 132 -5.32 22.52 15.48
N CYS A 133 -6.46 21.85 15.17
CA CYS A 133 -6.88 21.62 13.79
C CYS A 133 -7.20 22.94 13.07
N GLU A 134 -7.85 23.91 13.75
CA GLU A 134 -8.06 25.25 13.21
C GLU A 134 -6.73 25.99 12.97
N GLN A 135 -5.79 25.90 13.91
CA GLN A 135 -4.44 26.46 13.73
C GLN A 135 -3.69 25.81 12.57
N ALA A 136 -3.84 24.49 12.39
CA ALA A 136 -3.25 23.77 11.26
C ALA A 136 -3.85 24.25 9.92
N LEU A 137 -5.16 24.51 9.86
CA LEU A 137 -5.82 25.06 8.66
C LEU A 137 -5.24 26.42 8.27
N VAL A 138 -5.01 27.30 9.24
CA VAL A 138 -4.38 28.61 9.00
C VAL A 138 -2.94 28.45 8.48
N ALA A 139 -2.19 27.50 9.02
CA ALA A 139 -0.78 27.28 8.70
C ALA A 139 -0.55 26.57 7.36
N LEU A 140 -1.42 25.61 7.01
CA LEU A 140 -1.30 24.77 5.81
C LEU A 140 -2.11 25.34 4.63
N GLY A 141 -3.08 26.22 4.89
CA GLY A 141 -4.02 26.75 3.92
C GLY A 141 -5.25 25.86 3.73
N ALA A 142 -6.34 26.48 3.26
CA ALA A 142 -7.56 25.80 2.85
C ALA A 142 -7.53 25.51 1.34
N PRO A 143 -8.00 24.36 0.88
CA PRO A 143 -8.46 23.22 1.68
C PRO A 143 -7.31 22.43 2.34
N MET A 144 -7.65 21.66 3.39
CA MET A 144 -6.74 20.80 4.15
C MET A 144 -7.37 19.41 4.31
N ILE A 145 -6.55 18.36 4.40
CA ILE A 145 -7.00 16.99 4.70
C ILE A 145 -6.75 16.70 6.18
N VAL A 146 -7.78 16.22 6.87
CA VAL A 146 -7.69 15.70 8.24
C VAL A 146 -7.93 14.20 8.20
N LYS A 147 -7.00 13.41 8.74
CA LYS A 147 -7.06 11.95 8.68
C LYS A 147 -6.35 11.29 9.87
N PRO A 148 -6.69 10.04 10.25
CA PRO A 148 -5.91 9.27 11.21
C PRO A 148 -4.52 8.94 10.63
N ALA A 149 -3.51 8.84 11.51
CA ALA A 149 -2.12 8.59 11.07
C ALA A 149 -1.90 7.16 10.55
N ARG A 150 -2.61 6.15 11.11
CA ARG A 150 -2.34 4.72 10.89
C ARG A 150 -3.55 3.93 10.41
N GLU A 151 -4.38 4.56 9.57
CA GLU A 151 -5.50 3.88 8.90
C GLU A 151 -5.36 3.95 7.38
N GLY A 152 -5.83 2.88 6.72
CA GLY A 152 -5.89 2.77 5.27
C GLY A 152 -7.24 3.20 4.69
N SER A 153 -7.38 3.03 3.36
CA SER A 153 -8.67 3.09 2.63
C SER A 153 -9.51 4.36 2.87
N SER A 154 -8.88 5.49 3.14
CA SER A 154 -9.56 6.78 3.40
C SER A 154 -10.52 6.78 4.61
N ILE A 155 -10.39 5.81 5.53
CA ILE A 155 -11.19 5.74 6.75
C ILE A 155 -10.89 6.95 7.63
N GLY A 156 -11.93 7.67 8.06
CA GLY A 156 -11.80 8.86 8.92
C GLY A 156 -11.19 10.09 8.25
N LEU A 157 -11.00 10.07 6.92
CA LEU A 157 -10.47 11.19 6.15
C LEU A 157 -11.57 12.24 5.91
N THR A 158 -11.26 13.52 6.13
CA THR A 158 -12.14 14.66 5.85
C THR A 158 -11.39 15.78 5.16
N LYS A 159 -11.92 16.29 4.05
CA LYS A 159 -11.45 17.53 3.41
C LYS A 159 -12.10 18.72 4.09
N VAL A 160 -11.29 19.59 4.68
CA VAL A 160 -11.70 20.77 5.44
C VAL A 160 -11.43 22.04 4.61
N THR A 161 -12.46 22.84 4.40
CA THR A 161 -12.39 24.12 3.67
C THR A 161 -12.68 25.33 4.55
N ASP A 162 -13.28 25.10 5.72
CA ASP A 162 -13.73 26.12 6.66
C ASP A 162 -13.38 25.73 8.10
N PRO A 163 -12.92 26.66 8.96
CA PRO A 163 -12.60 26.37 10.37
C PRO A 163 -13.75 25.70 11.15
N ALA A 164 -15.01 26.02 10.82
CA ALA A 164 -16.18 25.41 11.47
C ALA A 164 -16.25 23.87 11.29
N GLN A 165 -15.59 23.33 10.27
CA GLN A 165 -15.53 21.90 10.00
C GLN A 165 -14.47 21.16 10.86
N CYS A 166 -13.51 21.89 11.44
CA CYS A 166 -12.35 21.31 12.13
C CYS A 166 -12.75 20.40 13.29
N ALA A 167 -13.73 20.81 14.10
CA ALA A 167 -14.17 20.02 15.26
C ALA A 167 -14.72 18.64 14.83
N GLN A 168 -15.55 18.62 13.80
CA GLN A 168 -16.13 17.38 13.26
C GLN A 168 -15.07 16.52 12.58
N ALA A 169 -14.18 17.11 11.80
CA ALA A 169 -13.11 16.42 11.10
C ALA A 169 -12.13 15.77 12.07
N TYR A 170 -11.70 16.51 13.11
CA TYR A 170 -10.86 15.97 14.19
C TYR A 170 -11.55 14.80 14.90
N ALA A 171 -12.80 14.98 15.32
CA ALA A 171 -13.55 13.93 16.01
C ALA A 171 -13.74 12.67 15.14
N ALA A 172 -13.92 12.83 13.84
CA ALA A 172 -14.03 11.70 12.90
C ALA A 172 -12.71 10.92 12.80
N ALA A 173 -11.57 11.60 12.66
CA ALA A 173 -10.25 10.97 12.58
C ALA A 173 -9.85 10.34 13.92
N ALA A 174 -10.06 11.03 15.03
CA ALA A 174 -9.69 10.59 16.39
C ALA A 174 -10.45 9.33 16.86
N LYS A 175 -11.55 8.94 16.23
CA LYS A 175 -12.23 7.66 16.48
C LYS A 175 -11.40 6.45 16.07
N HIS A 176 -10.52 6.63 15.10
CA HIS A 176 -9.77 5.54 14.46
C HIS A 176 -8.31 5.50 14.92
N ASP A 177 -7.72 6.66 15.22
CA ASP A 177 -6.35 6.75 15.72
C ASP A 177 -6.22 7.96 16.67
N PRO A 178 -5.56 7.81 17.85
CA PRO A 178 -5.29 8.94 18.74
C PRO A 178 -4.38 10.01 18.12
N GLU A 179 -3.58 9.66 17.11
CA GLU A 179 -2.74 10.60 16.38
C GLU A 179 -3.44 11.07 15.12
N VAL A 180 -3.88 12.34 15.11
CA VAL A 180 -4.59 12.95 13.99
C VAL A 180 -3.63 13.82 13.17
N LEU A 181 -3.59 13.55 11.87
CA LEU A 181 -2.76 14.23 10.89
C LEU A 181 -3.61 15.24 10.09
N CYS A 182 -3.20 16.50 10.13
CA CYS A 182 -3.63 17.54 9.21
C CYS A 182 -2.60 17.69 8.10
N GLU A 183 -3.00 17.60 6.85
CA GLU A 183 -2.12 17.59 5.68
C GLU A 183 -2.55 18.64 4.67
N GLN A 184 -1.59 19.34 4.08
CA GLN A 184 -1.83 20.27 2.97
C GLN A 184 -2.53 19.53 1.82
N PHE A 185 -3.63 20.07 1.34
CA PHE A 185 -4.29 19.55 0.16
C PHE A 185 -3.51 19.91 -1.10
N ILE A 186 -3.15 18.92 -1.88
CA ILE A 186 -2.54 19.13 -3.19
C ILE A 186 -3.65 19.11 -4.26
N GLU A 187 -3.93 20.26 -4.84
CA GLU A 187 -4.84 20.36 -5.95
C GLU A 187 -4.16 19.84 -7.22
N GLY A 188 -4.65 18.69 -7.71
CA GLY A 188 -3.95 18.01 -8.78
C GLY A 188 -4.58 16.72 -9.26
N GLU A 189 -3.79 15.95 -9.99
CA GLU A 189 -4.16 14.64 -10.52
C GLU A 189 -3.69 13.55 -9.56
N GLU A 190 -4.58 12.63 -9.22
CA GLU A 190 -4.24 11.47 -8.40
C GLU A 190 -3.67 10.36 -9.25
N THR A 191 -2.51 9.85 -8.84
CA THR A 191 -1.82 8.74 -9.49
C THR A 191 -1.35 7.74 -8.46
N THR A 192 -1.08 6.53 -8.92
CA THR A 192 -0.44 5.51 -8.11
C THR A 192 0.58 4.75 -8.95
N CYS A 193 1.67 4.35 -8.31
CA CYS A 193 2.75 3.65 -8.97
C CYS A 193 3.15 2.41 -8.18
N PRO A 194 2.89 1.21 -8.70
CA PRO A 194 3.39 -0.02 -8.13
C PRO A 194 4.89 -0.18 -8.31
N ILE A 195 5.52 -0.87 -7.36
CA ILE A 195 6.94 -1.23 -7.39
C ILE A 195 7.06 -2.74 -7.21
N LEU A 196 7.89 -3.38 -8.02
CA LEU A 196 8.29 -4.77 -7.85
C LEU A 196 9.81 -4.88 -7.69
N PHE A 197 10.26 -5.85 -6.92
CA PHE A 197 11.66 -6.22 -6.86
C PHE A 197 11.96 -7.19 -8.00
N VAL A 198 12.79 -6.76 -8.95
CA VAL A 198 13.13 -7.53 -10.15
C VAL A 198 14.64 -7.56 -10.29
N ASP A 199 15.22 -8.74 -10.45
CA ASP A 199 16.67 -8.93 -10.58
C ASP A 199 17.49 -8.25 -9.44
N GLY A 200 16.99 -8.33 -8.20
CA GLY A 200 17.63 -7.75 -7.03
C GLY A 200 17.51 -6.22 -6.91
N GLN A 201 16.68 -5.57 -7.73
CA GLN A 201 16.47 -4.12 -7.71
C GLN A 201 14.99 -3.75 -7.72
N PRO A 202 14.58 -2.70 -6.98
CA PRO A 202 13.23 -2.18 -7.08
C PRO A 202 13.03 -1.49 -8.44
N ARG A 203 11.96 -1.86 -9.13
CA ARG A 203 11.53 -1.27 -10.40
C ARG A 203 10.11 -0.76 -10.27
N ALA A 204 9.91 0.50 -10.58
CA ALA A 204 8.56 1.07 -10.73
C ALA A 204 7.90 0.48 -11.98
N LEU A 205 6.63 0.13 -11.85
CA LEU A 205 5.77 -0.28 -12.95
C LEU A 205 5.12 0.94 -13.64
N PRO A 206 4.39 0.76 -14.75
CA PRO A 206 3.62 1.83 -15.37
C PRO A 206 2.72 2.55 -14.36
N VAL A 207 2.76 3.87 -14.37
CA VAL A 207 1.92 4.70 -13.51
C VAL A 207 0.45 4.54 -13.91
N ILE A 208 -0.43 4.54 -12.92
CA ILE A 208 -1.88 4.55 -13.11
C ILE A 208 -2.40 5.93 -12.70
N ARG A 209 -3.14 6.59 -13.58
CA ARG A 209 -3.88 7.80 -13.23
C ARG A 209 -5.30 7.44 -12.80
N ILE A 210 -5.72 7.98 -11.66
CA ILE A 210 -7.02 7.73 -11.06
C ILE A 210 -7.92 8.93 -11.34
N VAL A 211 -9.02 8.68 -12.05
CA VAL A 211 -10.01 9.72 -12.40
C VAL A 211 -11.30 9.41 -11.67
N ALA A 212 -11.42 9.95 -10.46
CA ALA A 212 -12.62 9.80 -9.63
C ALA A 212 -13.65 10.86 -9.92
N PRO A 213 -14.96 10.56 -9.85
CA PRO A 213 -16.04 11.53 -9.99
C PRO A 213 -15.89 12.66 -8.97
N GLY A 214 -15.91 13.91 -9.44
CA GLY A 214 -15.73 15.09 -8.58
C GLY A 214 -14.41 15.16 -7.82
N GLY A 215 -13.39 14.34 -8.22
CA GLY A 215 -12.10 14.26 -7.54
C GLY A 215 -12.16 13.56 -6.17
N ASN A 216 -13.20 12.77 -5.88
CA ASN A 216 -13.40 12.11 -4.61
C ASN A 216 -13.09 10.61 -4.71
N TYR A 217 -11.88 10.22 -4.33
CA TYR A 217 -11.41 8.83 -4.30
C TYR A 217 -11.47 8.25 -2.89
N ASP A 218 -12.70 8.09 -2.38
CA ASP A 218 -12.97 7.54 -1.05
C ASP A 218 -13.12 5.99 -1.06
N TYR A 219 -13.36 5.41 0.13
CA TYR A 219 -13.51 3.96 0.30
C TYR A 219 -14.62 3.37 -0.58
N GLN A 220 -15.76 4.07 -0.70
CA GLN A 220 -16.88 3.62 -1.53
C GLN A 220 -16.49 3.57 -3.01
N ASN A 221 -15.81 4.63 -3.49
CA ASN A 221 -15.35 4.71 -4.87
C ASN A 221 -14.18 3.76 -5.17
N LYS A 222 -13.37 3.41 -4.16
CA LYS A 222 -12.25 2.45 -4.33
C LYS A 222 -12.68 1.01 -4.56
N TYR A 223 -13.78 0.56 -3.94
CA TYR A 223 -14.11 -0.88 -3.88
C TYR A 223 -15.51 -1.24 -4.32
N PHE A 224 -16.45 -0.30 -4.40
CA PHE A 224 -17.88 -0.60 -4.52
C PHE A 224 -18.61 0.14 -5.64
N THR A 225 -17.93 0.99 -6.41
CA THR A 225 -18.48 1.66 -7.60
C THR A 225 -17.59 1.44 -8.81
N ASP A 226 -18.19 1.47 -10.01
CA ASP A 226 -17.47 1.42 -11.30
C ASP A 226 -17.29 2.83 -11.91
N ASP A 227 -17.56 3.88 -11.14
CA ASP A 227 -17.51 5.26 -11.63
C ASP A 227 -16.08 5.82 -11.71
N VAL A 228 -15.12 5.21 -11.02
CA VAL A 228 -13.71 5.58 -11.08
C VAL A 228 -13.06 5.00 -12.33
N LYS A 229 -12.42 5.85 -13.12
CA LYS A 229 -11.64 5.42 -14.27
C LYS A 229 -10.17 5.30 -13.91
N TYR A 230 -9.59 4.15 -14.20
CA TYR A 230 -8.16 3.88 -14.04
C TYR A 230 -7.49 3.86 -15.41
N LEU A 231 -6.62 4.83 -15.65
CA LEU A 231 -5.88 4.93 -16.91
C LEU A 231 -4.50 4.31 -16.74
N CYS A 232 -4.29 3.16 -17.36
CA CYS A 232 -3.01 2.47 -17.38
C CYS A 232 -2.74 1.95 -18.83
N PRO A 233 -1.76 2.52 -19.53
CA PRO A 233 -0.82 3.60 -19.16
C PRO A 233 -1.50 4.91 -18.75
N SER A 234 -0.81 5.70 -17.93
CA SER A 234 -1.34 6.90 -17.24
C SER A 234 -1.81 8.03 -18.17
N GLN A 235 -1.35 8.04 -19.42
CA GLN A 235 -1.51 9.15 -20.39
C GLN A 235 -0.85 10.47 -19.92
N LEU A 236 0.12 10.38 -19.00
CA LEU A 236 1.01 11.48 -18.64
C LEU A 236 2.13 11.62 -19.67
N ASP A 237 2.79 12.78 -19.67
CA ASP A 237 4.02 12.94 -20.44
C ASP A 237 5.09 11.99 -19.93
N ALA A 238 5.94 11.48 -20.85
CA ALA A 238 6.98 10.51 -20.50
C ALA A 238 7.96 11.01 -19.44
N ALA A 239 8.23 12.32 -19.42
CA ALA A 239 9.11 12.94 -18.42
C ALA A 239 8.43 12.98 -17.03
N GLU A 240 7.14 13.29 -16.95
CA GLU A 240 6.36 13.27 -15.71
C GLU A 240 6.26 11.85 -15.15
N GLU A 241 5.95 10.87 -16.00
CA GLU A 241 5.87 9.46 -15.58
C GLU A 241 7.23 8.96 -15.05
N ALA A 242 8.33 9.28 -15.75
CA ALA A 242 9.68 8.93 -15.32
C ALA A 242 10.06 9.61 -14.00
N GLU A 243 9.61 10.83 -13.75
CA GLU A 243 9.82 11.53 -12.48
C GLU A 243 9.09 10.84 -11.33
N ILE A 244 7.79 10.53 -11.50
CA ILE A 244 7.01 9.78 -10.51
C ILE A 244 7.69 8.46 -10.20
N GLN A 245 8.06 7.69 -11.21
CA GLN A 245 8.72 6.39 -11.04
C GLN A 245 10.04 6.51 -10.27
N ARG A 246 10.84 7.57 -10.55
CA ARG A 246 12.08 7.82 -9.83
C ARG A 246 11.84 8.12 -8.34
N GLU A 247 10.91 9.05 -8.04
CA GLU A 247 10.61 9.43 -6.65
C GLU A 247 9.99 8.27 -5.86
N VAL A 248 9.15 7.46 -6.49
CA VAL A 248 8.53 6.27 -5.89
C VAL A 248 9.59 5.20 -5.56
N VAL A 249 10.56 4.96 -6.44
CA VAL A 249 11.67 4.03 -6.17
C VAL A 249 12.57 4.59 -5.05
N ARG A 250 12.81 5.91 -5.00
CA ARG A 250 13.53 6.53 -3.89
C ARG A 250 12.78 6.35 -2.58
N ALA A 251 11.47 6.63 -2.56
CA ALA A 251 10.62 6.46 -1.38
C ALA A 251 10.64 5.02 -0.85
N PHE A 252 10.53 4.05 -1.74
CA PHE A 252 10.62 2.63 -1.42
C PHE A 252 11.95 2.25 -0.76
N LYS A 253 13.07 2.69 -1.36
CA LYS A 253 14.42 2.42 -0.83
C LYS A 253 14.67 3.09 0.51
N THR A 254 14.24 4.34 0.66
CA THR A 254 14.42 5.15 1.87
C THR A 254 13.76 4.52 3.09
N LEU A 255 12.61 3.87 2.93
CA LEU A 255 11.94 3.16 4.03
C LEU A 255 12.49 1.74 4.26
N GLY A 256 13.42 1.27 3.44
CA GLY A 256 13.92 -0.11 3.52
C GLY A 256 12.91 -1.16 3.06
N CYS A 257 11.99 -0.78 2.18
CA CYS A 257 11.01 -1.71 1.61
C CYS A 257 11.68 -2.76 0.72
N ARG A 258 11.09 -3.95 0.62
CA ARG A 258 11.49 -5.05 -0.25
C ARG A 258 10.29 -5.75 -0.89
N GLY A 259 10.55 -6.63 -1.84
CA GLY A 259 9.53 -7.42 -2.54
C GLY A 259 8.66 -6.56 -3.45
N TRP A 260 7.66 -5.91 -2.91
CA TRP A 260 6.72 -5.08 -3.66
C TRP A 260 6.05 -4.03 -2.77
N ALA A 261 5.48 -3.01 -3.40
CA ALA A 261 4.66 -1.99 -2.77
C ALA A 261 3.86 -1.21 -3.81
N ARG A 262 3.01 -0.30 -3.36
CA ARG A 262 2.33 0.69 -4.19
C ARG A 262 2.41 2.06 -3.50
N ALA A 263 2.94 3.05 -4.19
CA ALA A 263 2.98 4.42 -3.70
C ALA A 263 1.89 5.27 -4.35
N ASP A 264 1.17 6.03 -3.54
CA ASP A 264 0.12 6.94 -3.99
C ASP A 264 0.70 8.36 -4.07
N VAL A 265 0.45 9.04 -5.19
CA VAL A 265 1.11 10.29 -5.58
C VAL A 265 0.11 11.29 -6.14
N MET A 266 0.16 12.53 -5.67
CA MET A 266 -0.55 13.67 -6.28
C MET A 266 0.37 14.46 -7.19
N ILE A 267 -0.07 14.78 -8.40
CA ILE A 267 0.64 15.70 -9.31
C ILE A 267 -0.04 17.05 -9.20
N ARG A 268 0.68 18.04 -8.65
CA ARG A 268 0.11 19.39 -8.46
C ARG A 268 -0.13 20.06 -9.80
N HIS A 269 -1.31 20.67 -9.99
CA HIS A 269 -1.69 21.31 -11.26
C HIS A 269 -0.79 22.47 -11.66
N THR A 270 -0.31 23.27 -10.69
CA THR A 270 0.37 24.54 -10.97
C THR A 270 1.77 24.38 -11.57
N ASP A 271 2.50 23.33 -11.23
CA ASP A 271 3.91 23.13 -11.61
C ASP A 271 4.23 21.69 -11.99
N ARG A 272 3.23 20.84 -12.01
CA ARG A 272 3.32 19.41 -12.33
C ARG A 272 4.24 18.61 -11.40
N GLN A 273 4.58 19.17 -10.20
CA GLN A 273 5.42 18.47 -9.22
C GLN A 273 4.67 17.29 -8.58
N PRO A 274 5.29 16.10 -8.51
CA PRO A 274 4.71 14.95 -7.79
C PRO A 274 4.90 15.11 -6.28
N PHE A 275 3.88 14.70 -5.50
CA PHE A 275 3.89 14.65 -4.03
C PHE A 275 3.49 13.26 -3.56
N LEU A 276 4.40 12.59 -2.86
CA LEU A 276 4.17 11.28 -2.25
C LEU A 276 3.20 11.40 -1.07
N LEU A 277 2.10 10.67 -1.11
CA LEU A 277 1.10 10.65 -0.03
C LEU A 277 1.39 9.54 0.98
N GLU A 278 1.53 8.31 0.49
CA GLU A 278 1.77 7.10 1.29
C GLU A 278 2.38 5.99 0.42
N ILE A 279 2.88 4.96 1.08
CA ILE A 279 3.33 3.71 0.45
C ILE A 279 2.69 2.52 1.15
N ASN A 280 2.03 1.66 0.38
CA ASN A 280 1.34 0.47 0.85
C ASN A 280 2.23 -0.75 0.62
N THR A 281 2.60 -1.47 1.69
CA THR A 281 3.54 -2.60 1.63
C THR A 281 2.87 -3.96 1.40
N SER A 282 1.55 -4.04 1.52
CA SER A 282 0.72 -5.19 1.14
C SER A 282 -0.51 -4.72 0.36
N PRO A 283 -0.32 -4.13 -0.84
CA PRO A 283 -1.43 -3.57 -1.61
C PRO A 283 -2.41 -4.66 -2.08
N GLY A 284 -3.65 -4.24 -2.36
CA GLY A 284 -4.72 -5.14 -2.80
C GLY A 284 -4.36 -5.98 -4.03
N MET A 285 -4.85 -7.22 -4.04
CA MET A 285 -4.67 -8.21 -5.11
C MET A 285 -6.01 -8.75 -5.65
N THR A 286 -7.07 -7.95 -5.62
CA THR A 286 -8.35 -8.29 -6.25
C THR A 286 -8.26 -8.12 -7.78
N GLY A 287 -9.24 -8.61 -8.52
CA GLY A 287 -9.31 -8.44 -9.98
C GLY A 287 -9.34 -6.98 -10.46
N HIS A 288 -9.72 -6.03 -9.59
CA HIS A 288 -9.73 -4.58 -9.88
C HIS A 288 -8.57 -3.84 -9.22
N SER A 289 -7.65 -4.54 -8.56
CA SER A 289 -6.52 -3.91 -7.86
C SER A 289 -5.48 -3.35 -8.81
N LEU A 290 -4.85 -2.25 -8.38
CA LEU A 290 -4.00 -1.41 -9.23
C LEU A 290 -2.63 -2.06 -9.51
N VAL A 291 -2.10 -2.88 -8.58
CA VAL A 291 -0.83 -3.59 -8.83
C VAL A 291 -0.97 -4.63 -9.95
N PRO A 292 -1.98 -5.53 -9.95
CA PRO A 292 -2.24 -6.42 -11.07
C PRO A 292 -2.49 -5.70 -12.40
N MET A 293 -3.21 -4.56 -12.37
CA MET A 293 -3.49 -3.76 -13.55
C MET A 293 -2.19 -3.24 -14.18
N SER A 294 -1.32 -2.63 -13.41
CA SER A 294 -0.04 -2.12 -13.89
C SER A 294 0.91 -3.23 -14.32
N ALA A 295 0.96 -4.33 -13.57
CA ALA A 295 1.76 -5.50 -13.92
C ALA A 295 1.36 -6.10 -15.28
N LYS A 296 0.06 -6.14 -15.57
CA LYS A 296 -0.45 -6.60 -16.88
C LYS A 296 0.06 -5.73 -18.04
N VAL A 297 0.07 -4.41 -17.86
CA VAL A 297 0.62 -3.47 -18.84
C VAL A 297 2.13 -3.65 -18.99
N ALA A 298 2.83 -3.99 -17.89
CA ALA A 298 4.25 -4.33 -17.92
C ALA A 298 4.57 -5.71 -18.52
N GLY A 299 3.55 -6.53 -18.85
CA GLY A 299 3.70 -7.83 -19.52
C GLY A 299 3.60 -9.05 -18.60
N LEU A 300 3.18 -8.88 -17.33
CA LEU A 300 2.96 -9.99 -16.41
C LEU A 300 1.47 -10.32 -16.28
N SER A 301 1.09 -11.59 -16.44
CA SER A 301 -0.26 -12.03 -16.06
C SER A 301 -0.43 -11.99 -14.53
N TYR A 302 -1.67 -12.09 -14.07
CA TYR A 302 -1.97 -12.13 -12.63
C TYR A 302 -1.27 -13.31 -11.94
N GLU A 303 -1.30 -14.49 -12.54
CA GLU A 303 -0.67 -15.70 -12.06
C GLU A 303 0.86 -15.55 -12.01
N GLN A 304 1.45 -14.98 -13.06
CA GLN A 304 2.89 -14.69 -13.12
C GLN A 304 3.31 -13.71 -12.05
N LEU A 305 2.49 -12.67 -11.80
CA LEU A 305 2.72 -11.73 -10.69
C LEU A 305 2.70 -12.44 -9.34
N CYS A 306 1.70 -13.27 -9.06
CA CYS A 306 1.59 -14.01 -7.80
C CYS A 306 2.80 -14.93 -7.57
N VAL A 307 3.24 -15.66 -8.60
CA VAL A 307 4.43 -16.52 -8.52
C VAL A 307 5.70 -15.70 -8.33
N HIS A 308 5.85 -14.58 -9.04
CA HIS A 308 6.99 -13.68 -8.90
C HIS A 308 7.11 -13.12 -7.47
N LEU A 309 6.00 -12.64 -6.91
CA LEU A 309 5.96 -12.15 -5.53
C LEU A 309 6.30 -13.25 -4.53
N LEU A 310 5.73 -14.43 -4.71
CA LEU A 310 6.00 -15.57 -3.83
C LEU A 310 7.46 -16.03 -3.89
N ALA A 311 8.06 -16.00 -5.08
CA ALA A 311 9.47 -16.36 -5.28
C ALA A 311 10.42 -15.37 -4.56
N SER A 312 10.01 -14.11 -4.40
CA SER A 312 10.77 -13.07 -3.68
C SER A 312 10.64 -13.15 -2.16
N ALA A 313 9.84 -14.10 -1.62
CA ALA A 313 9.66 -14.25 -0.18
C ALA A 313 10.98 -14.49 0.53
N SER A 314 11.26 -13.70 1.58
CA SER A 314 12.50 -13.77 2.35
C SER A 314 12.27 -13.37 3.81
N LEU A 315 13.27 -13.60 4.66
CA LEU A 315 13.37 -13.03 6.01
C LEU A 315 14.24 -11.78 5.97
N ASP A 316 14.07 -10.85 6.93
CA ASP A 316 14.87 -9.62 7.02
C ASP A 316 16.37 -9.86 7.14
N LYS A 317 16.76 -10.99 7.75
CA LYS A 317 18.18 -11.38 7.87
C LYS A 317 18.79 -11.96 6.59
N GLN A 318 17.98 -12.24 5.58
CA GLN A 318 18.40 -12.88 4.33
C GLN A 318 18.12 -11.98 3.11
N ALA A 319 17.56 -10.81 3.34
CA ALA A 319 17.17 -9.86 2.29
C ALA A 319 18.34 -8.98 1.81
#